data_4a12a15dd874386dbdb170dc5691e979
#
_entry.id   4a12a15dd874386dbdb170dc5691e979
#
_cell.length_a   1.000
_cell.length_b   1.000
_cell.length_c   1.000
_cell.angle_alpha   90.00
_cell.angle_beta   90.00
_cell.angle_gamma   90.00
#
_symmetry.space_group_name_H-M   'P 1'
#
loop_
_entity.id
_entity.type
_entity.pdbx_description
1 polymer ?
#
loop_
_entity_poly.entity_id
_entity_poly.type
_entity_poly.pdbx_seq_one_letter_code
_entity_poly.pdbx_strand_id
1 'polypeptide(L)'
;CYSYKVKPFVGQEQTCDFCGKEKSMNTTSVGGGVSEVQLNEIYNLMDVYCHPFTSGGQEIPIQEAKLTELVTLVTNYSCGEEQCEEGSGSIPLEWSKYIEHQTEFIKASTCPESIYNNLLKVYHMPKNQLEFMGKMARQWVIDGFSVEVIGKIFEDYIDNAAFSEYDFEGEKTEQKRNYPDVFIENIADDSEWVLTLYK
;
A
#
# COMPACT_ATOMS: atom_id res chain seq x y z
N CYS A 1 21.92 -2.65 16.80
CA CYS A 1 22.83 -3.28 15.85
C CYS A 1 22.45 -2.87 14.42
N TYR A 2 23.37 -2.26 13.69
CA TYR A 2 23.18 -1.92 12.29
C TYR A 2 23.80 -3.01 11.43
N SER A 3 23.05 -4.07 11.18
CA SER A 3 23.49 -5.12 10.27
C SER A 3 22.60 -5.14 9.03
N TYR A 4 23.19 -5.07 7.86
CA TYR A 4 22.51 -5.25 6.58
C TYR A 4 22.35 -6.72 6.18
N LYS A 5 22.74 -7.65 7.04
CA LYS A 5 22.53 -9.06 6.80
C LYS A 5 21.11 -9.42 7.21
N VAL A 6 20.35 -9.93 6.27
CA VAL A 6 18.99 -10.42 6.48
C VAL A 6 19.04 -11.94 6.60
N LYS A 7 18.40 -12.50 7.61
CA LYS A 7 18.15 -13.94 7.72
C LYS A 7 16.66 -14.18 7.90
N PRO A 8 16.15 -15.36 7.52
CA PRO A 8 14.77 -15.72 7.80
C PRO A 8 14.48 -15.67 9.30
N PHE A 9 13.36 -15.06 9.67
CA PHE A 9 12.86 -15.14 11.04
C PHE A 9 12.16 -16.48 11.25
N VAL A 10 12.67 -17.27 12.19
CA VAL A 10 12.09 -18.58 12.50
C VAL A 10 11.25 -18.59 13.79
N GLY A 11 10.95 -17.42 14.34
CA GLY A 11 10.23 -17.28 15.60
C GLY A 11 11.12 -17.53 16.83
N GLN A 12 10.75 -16.99 17.98
CA GLN A 12 11.39 -17.18 19.28
C GLN A 12 12.86 -16.77 19.43
N GLU A 13 13.49 -16.15 18.44
CA GLU A 13 14.84 -15.64 18.59
C GLU A 13 14.82 -14.33 19.39
N GLN A 14 15.29 -14.41 20.63
CA GLN A 14 15.31 -13.26 21.55
C GLN A 14 16.63 -12.50 21.54
N THR A 15 17.65 -13.03 20.89
CA THR A 15 18.98 -12.43 20.80
C THR A 15 19.35 -12.07 19.38
N CYS A 16 20.01 -10.94 19.19
CA CYS A 16 20.55 -10.55 17.90
C CYS A 16 21.78 -11.37 17.56
N ASP A 17 21.78 -12.11 16.47
CA ASP A 17 22.91 -12.92 16.01
C ASP A 17 24.18 -12.10 15.70
N PHE A 18 24.03 -10.80 15.49
CA PHE A 18 25.13 -9.93 15.09
C PHE A 18 25.81 -9.22 16.27
N CYS A 19 25.07 -8.91 17.33
CA CYS A 19 25.60 -8.18 18.48
C CYS A 19 25.32 -8.87 19.82
N GLY A 20 24.61 -9.99 19.86
CA GLY A 20 24.31 -10.73 21.07
C GLY A 20 23.35 -10.06 22.05
N LYS A 21 22.75 -8.89 21.69
CA LYS A 21 21.79 -8.23 22.57
C LYS A 21 20.51 -9.04 22.68
N GLU A 22 20.08 -9.25 23.91
CA GLU A 22 18.77 -9.83 24.22
C GLU A 22 17.64 -8.86 23.83
N LYS A 23 16.47 -9.42 23.55
CA LYS A 23 15.24 -8.69 23.17
C LYS A 23 15.43 -7.76 21.97
N SER A 24 16.30 -8.13 21.03
CA SER A 24 16.41 -7.39 19.78
C SER A 24 15.25 -7.74 18.86
N MET A 25 14.78 -6.73 18.15
CA MET A 25 13.75 -6.92 17.14
C MET A 25 14.37 -7.61 15.91
N ASN A 26 13.84 -8.76 15.57
CA ASN A 26 14.15 -9.43 14.31
C ASN A 26 13.05 -9.11 13.30
N THR A 27 13.45 -8.80 12.10
CA THR A 27 12.52 -8.56 11.00
C THR A 27 12.38 -9.82 10.14
N THR A 28 11.20 -10.04 9.61
CA THR A 28 10.96 -11.11 8.63
C THR A 28 11.78 -10.88 7.36
N SER A 29 12.28 -11.95 6.77
CA SER A 29 12.91 -11.88 5.46
C SER A 29 11.86 -11.56 4.39
N VAL A 30 12.13 -10.57 3.58
CA VAL A 30 11.25 -10.15 2.48
C VAL A 30 11.20 -11.18 1.36
N GLY A 31 12.12 -12.14 1.32
CA GLY A 31 12.28 -13.06 0.19
C GLY A 31 11.22 -14.16 0.06
N GLY A 32 10.45 -14.44 1.11
CA GLY A 32 9.46 -15.52 1.12
C GLY A 32 8.01 -15.07 1.11
N GLY A 33 7.74 -13.78 1.36
CA GLY A 33 6.38 -13.29 1.58
C GLY A 33 5.69 -13.93 2.80
N VAL A 34 4.45 -13.56 3.00
CA VAL A 34 3.55 -14.14 3.99
C VAL A 34 2.20 -14.39 3.33
N SER A 35 1.42 -15.37 3.82
CA SER A 35 0.05 -15.55 3.36
C SER A 35 -0.83 -14.40 3.85
N GLU A 36 -1.99 -14.17 3.23
CA GLU A 36 -2.95 -13.15 3.65
C GLU A 36 -3.40 -13.34 5.10
N VAL A 37 -3.59 -14.60 5.53
CA VAL A 37 -3.93 -14.91 6.93
C VAL A 37 -2.82 -14.45 7.88
N GLN A 38 -1.57 -14.77 7.55
CA GLN A 38 -0.41 -14.33 8.34
C GLN A 38 -0.25 -12.80 8.33
N LEU A 39 -0.49 -12.16 7.19
CA LEU A 39 -0.45 -10.71 7.08
C LEU A 39 -1.49 -10.06 7.99
N ASN A 40 -2.71 -10.56 7.99
CA ASN A 40 -3.76 -10.11 8.89
C ASN A 40 -3.37 -10.30 10.37
N GLU A 41 -2.77 -11.44 10.73
CA GLU A 41 -2.26 -11.67 12.08
C GLU A 41 -1.17 -10.64 12.45
N ILE A 42 -0.27 -10.32 11.52
CA ILE A 42 0.79 -9.32 11.72
C ILE A 42 0.19 -7.94 11.99
N TYR A 43 -0.79 -7.49 11.20
CA TYR A 43 -1.46 -6.22 11.45
C TYR A 43 -2.15 -6.19 12.81
N ASN A 44 -2.81 -7.28 13.21
CA ASN A 44 -3.48 -7.38 14.51
C ASN A 44 -2.53 -7.44 15.72
N LEU A 45 -1.22 -7.61 15.51
CA LEU A 45 -0.21 -7.48 16.57
C LEU A 45 0.31 -6.06 16.77
N MET A 46 -0.06 -5.13 15.89
CA MET A 46 0.41 -3.75 15.94
C MET A 46 -0.56 -2.88 16.75
N ASP A 47 -0.03 -1.85 17.40
CA ASP A 47 -0.83 -0.80 18.05
C ASP A 47 -1.01 0.41 17.10
N VAL A 48 -0.09 0.61 16.18
CA VAL A 48 -0.06 1.70 15.22
C VAL A 48 0.73 1.28 13.98
N TYR A 49 0.34 1.76 12.83
CA TYR A 49 1.05 1.53 11.58
C TYR A 49 1.75 2.81 11.09
N CYS A 50 3.07 2.82 11.08
CA CYS A 50 3.87 3.95 10.63
C CYS A 50 4.41 3.68 9.22
N HIS A 51 3.99 4.50 8.26
CA HIS A 51 4.30 4.34 6.84
C HIS A 51 4.96 5.59 6.25
N PRO A 52 6.24 5.84 6.58
CA PRO A 52 7.00 6.87 5.88
C PRO A 52 7.38 6.38 4.48
N PHE A 53 7.02 7.14 3.45
CA PHE A 53 7.32 6.79 2.07
C PHE A 53 7.73 8.02 1.25
N THR A 54 8.31 7.82 0.09
CA THR A 54 8.86 8.88 -0.74
C THR A 54 7.92 9.36 -1.82
N SER A 55 7.15 8.47 -2.39
CA SER A 55 6.09 8.71 -3.38
C SER A 55 5.40 7.40 -3.71
N GLY A 56 4.12 7.45 -4.05
CA GLY A 56 3.35 6.29 -4.46
C GLY A 56 2.05 6.70 -5.15
N GLY A 57 1.53 5.85 -6.02
CA GLY A 57 0.22 6.06 -6.65
C GLY A 57 -0.92 5.58 -5.77
N GLN A 58 -0.70 4.46 -5.08
CA GLN A 58 -1.67 3.83 -4.17
C GLN A 58 -0.91 2.97 -3.16
N GLU A 59 -0.93 3.34 -1.91
CA GLU A 59 -0.26 2.60 -0.84
C GLU A 59 -1.26 1.63 -0.17
N ILE A 60 -1.50 0.47 -0.80
CA ILE A 60 -2.41 -0.58 -0.30
C ILE A 60 -2.13 -0.96 1.16
N PRO A 61 -0.87 -1.10 1.62
CA PRO A 61 -0.58 -1.43 3.01
C PRO A 61 -1.16 -0.46 4.04
N ILE A 62 -1.36 0.81 3.67
CA ILE A 62 -2.03 1.78 4.55
C ILE A 62 -3.51 1.43 4.70
N GLN A 63 -4.18 1.06 3.60
CA GLN A 63 -5.58 0.68 3.62
C GLN A 63 -5.79 -0.65 4.37
N GLU A 64 -4.90 -1.62 4.18
CA GLU A 64 -4.91 -2.88 4.93
C GLU A 64 -4.78 -2.65 6.44
N ALA A 65 -3.86 -1.77 6.85
CA ALA A 65 -3.70 -1.39 8.24
C ALA A 65 -4.96 -0.70 8.79
N LYS A 66 -5.57 0.20 8.04
CA LYS A 66 -6.84 0.87 8.42
C LYS A 66 -7.99 -0.13 8.55
N LEU A 67 -8.07 -1.13 7.66
CA LEU A 67 -9.08 -2.18 7.73
C LEU A 67 -8.98 -3.02 9.01
N THR A 68 -7.79 -3.10 9.60
CA THR A 68 -7.57 -3.75 10.91
C THR A 68 -7.71 -2.79 12.11
N GLU A 69 -8.33 -1.61 11.89
CA GLU A 69 -8.56 -0.58 12.91
C GLU A 69 -7.28 0.01 13.51
N LEU A 70 -6.18 0.02 12.76
CA LEU A 70 -4.97 0.70 13.19
C LEU A 70 -5.02 2.19 12.89
N VAL A 71 -4.56 3.00 13.83
CA VAL A 71 -4.18 4.39 13.57
C VAL A 71 -2.93 4.37 12.70
N THR A 72 -2.92 5.14 11.62
CA THR A 72 -1.80 5.17 10.69
C THR A 72 -1.06 6.50 10.76
N LEU A 73 0.27 6.47 10.69
CA LEU A 73 1.13 7.63 10.51
C LEU A 73 1.67 7.61 9.10
N VAL A 74 1.32 8.59 8.28
CA VAL A 74 1.55 8.54 6.83
C VAL A 74 2.21 9.83 6.36
N THR A 75 3.20 9.73 5.46
CA THR A 75 3.79 10.91 4.81
C THR A 75 2.71 11.65 4.03
N ASN A 76 2.49 12.93 4.37
CA ASN A 76 1.45 13.74 3.76
C ASN A 76 1.91 14.27 2.38
N TYR A 77 2.08 13.36 1.43
CA TYR A 77 2.55 13.64 0.08
C TYR A 77 2.00 12.61 -0.92
N SER A 78 1.71 13.03 -2.15
CA SER A 78 1.19 12.15 -3.20
C SER A 78 -0.10 11.45 -2.74
N CYS A 79 -0.27 10.13 -2.93
CA CYS A 79 -1.44 9.40 -2.43
C CYS A 79 -1.60 9.46 -0.89
N GLY A 80 -0.57 9.86 -0.15
CA GLY A 80 -0.65 10.06 1.29
C GLY A 80 -1.50 11.26 1.70
N GLU A 81 -1.67 12.24 0.83
CA GLU A 81 -2.54 13.40 1.08
C GLU A 81 -3.99 12.95 1.25
N GLU A 82 -4.47 12.10 0.33
CA GLU A 82 -5.80 11.47 0.43
C GLU A 82 -5.91 10.60 1.68
N GLN A 83 -4.88 9.80 1.98
CA GLN A 83 -4.87 8.95 3.17
C GLN A 83 -4.89 9.73 4.48
N CYS A 84 -4.51 11.01 4.47
CA CYS A 84 -4.46 11.90 5.62
C CYS A 84 -5.64 12.89 5.71
N GLU A 85 -6.67 12.73 4.89
CA GLU A 85 -7.88 13.55 4.95
C GLU A 85 -8.54 13.52 6.32
N GLU A 86 -9.33 14.55 6.62
CA GLU A 86 -10.09 14.63 7.86
C GLU A 86 -11.03 13.44 8.00
N GLY A 87 -11.00 12.79 9.15
CA GLY A 87 -11.80 11.60 9.41
C GLY A 87 -11.18 10.28 8.93
N SER A 88 -10.06 10.31 8.21
CA SER A 88 -9.39 9.10 7.68
C SER A 88 -8.71 8.24 8.75
N GLY A 89 -8.64 8.70 10.01
CA GLY A 89 -7.94 8.00 11.10
C GLY A 89 -6.41 8.02 10.98
N SER A 90 -5.86 8.78 10.05
CA SER A 90 -4.42 8.94 9.90
C SER A 90 -3.88 10.19 10.59
N ILE A 91 -2.61 10.14 10.95
CA ILE A 91 -1.83 11.27 11.44
C ILE A 91 -0.80 11.62 10.36
N PRO A 92 -0.85 12.84 9.78
CA PRO A 92 0.06 13.24 8.73
C PRO A 92 1.47 13.44 9.27
N LEU A 93 2.45 12.90 8.55
CA LEU A 93 3.87 13.13 8.79
C LEU A 93 4.37 14.26 7.90
N GLU A 94 5.12 15.18 8.50
CA GLU A 94 5.78 16.25 7.77
C GLU A 94 6.89 15.71 6.88
N TRP A 95 7.17 16.42 5.80
CA TRP A 95 8.16 16.03 4.82
C TRP A 95 8.84 17.23 4.19
N SER A 96 10.00 16.99 3.61
CA SER A 96 10.72 17.95 2.78
C SER A 96 10.90 17.42 1.37
N LYS A 97 10.96 18.33 0.41
CA LYS A 97 11.17 18.01 -0.99
C LYS A 97 12.60 17.60 -1.25
N TYR A 98 12.81 16.53 -2.00
CA TYR A 98 14.06 16.25 -2.68
C TYR A 98 13.84 15.87 -4.15
N ILE A 99 14.88 15.99 -4.94
CA ILE A 99 14.89 15.61 -6.34
C ILE A 99 15.67 14.30 -6.45
N GLU A 100 15.01 13.27 -6.95
CA GLU A 100 15.65 11.97 -7.13
C GLU A 100 16.71 12.06 -8.23
N HIS A 101 17.92 11.62 -7.92
CA HIS A 101 19.01 11.63 -8.87
C HIS A 101 18.68 10.70 -10.07
N GLN A 102 18.97 11.14 -11.29
CA GLN A 102 18.75 10.49 -12.58
C GLN A 102 17.33 10.62 -13.15
N THR A 103 16.28 10.58 -12.36
CA THR A 103 14.89 10.72 -12.85
C THR A 103 14.40 12.15 -12.79
N GLU A 104 15.01 12.99 -11.96
CA GLU A 104 14.60 14.35 -11.63
C GLU A 104 13.18 14.46 -11.05
N PHE A 105 12.60 13.33 -10.63
CA PHE A 105 11.30 13.34 -9.97
C PHE A 105 11.38 14.00 -8.59
N ILE A 106 10.35 14.79 -8.31
CA ILE A 106 10.14 15.35 -6.98
C ILE A 106 9.58 14.25 -6.08
N LYS A 107 10.26 14.02 -4.97
CA LYS A 107 9.86 13.04 -3.95
C LYS A 107 9.87 13.66 -2.56
N ALA A 108 9.17 13.03 -1.64
CA ALA A 108 9.17 13.41 -0.24
C ALA A 108 10.27 12.70 0.54
N SER A 109 10.97 13.46 1.39
CA SER A 109 11.78 12.93 2.48
C SER A 109 11.01 13.18 3.78
N THR A 110 10.45 12.13 4.37
CA THR A 110 9.69 12.24 5.61
C THR A 110 10.58 12.74 6.74
N CYS A 111 10.10 13.73 7.50
CA CYS A 111 10.85 14.33 8.59
C CYS A 111 10.97 13.35 9.78
N PRO A 112 12.19 12.94 10.19
CA PRO A 112 12.38 12.03 11.31
C PRO A 112 11.83 12.55 12.63
N GLU A 113 11.90 13.87 12.85
CA GLU A 113 11.36 14.51 14.05
C GLU A 113 9.83 14.42 14.07
N SER A 114 9.19 14.57 12.92
CA SER A 114 7.75 14.39 12.80
C SER A 114 7.34 12.95 13.12
N ILE A 115 8.10 11.95 12.64
CA ILE A 115 7.86 10.54 12.99
C ILE A 115 7.98 10.35 14.50
N TYR A 116 9.06 10.81 15.11
CA TYR A 116 9.30 10.68 16.54
C TYR A 116 8.17 11.33 17.37
N ASN A 117 7.86 12.58 17.07
CA ASN A 117 6.87 13.34 17.83
C ASN A 117 5.47 12.71 17.73
N ASN A 118 5.09 12.25 16.54
CA ASN A 118 3.78 11.61 16.35
C ASN A 118 3.71 10.21 16.96
N LEU A 119 4.78 9.42 16.91
CA LEU A 119 4.84 8.14 17.64
C LEU A 119 4.73 8.37 19.16
N LEU A 120 5.42 9.38 19.69
CA LEU A 120 5.31 9.72 21.10
C LEU A 120 3.90 10.20 21.48
N LYS A 121 3.27 11.00 20.62
CA LYS A 121 1.88 11.42 20.79
C LYS A 121 0.93 10.21 20.85
N VAL A 122 1.06 9.27 19.94
CA VAL A 122 0.25 8.04 19.92
C VAL A 122 0.51 7.18 21.15
N TYR A 123 1.77 7.04 21.55
CA TYR A 123 2.14 6.29 22.76
C TYR A 123 1.48 6.83 24.02
N HIS A 124 1.28 8.13 24.13
CA HIS A 124 0.60 8.78 25.27
C HIS A 124 -0.91 8.96 25.06
N MET A 125 -1.43 8.57 23.91
CA MET A 125 -2.86 8.73 23.62
C MET A 125 -3.70 7.75 24.45
N PRO A 126 -4.83 8.19 25.01
CA PRO A 126 -5.73 7.29 25.70
C PRO A 126 -6.22 6.17 24.78
N LYS A 127 -6.31 4.95 25.29
CA LYS A 127 -6.67 3.77 24.51
C LYS A 127 -8.02 3.93 23.78
N ASN A 128 -9.01 4.50 24.46
CA ASN A 128 -10.32 4.76 23.87
C ASN A 128 -10.27 5.74 22.68
N GLN A 129 -9.31 6.67 22.67
CA GLN A 129 -9.10 7.58 21.56
C GLN A 129 -8.45 6.85 20.37
N LEU A 130 -7.47 5.99 20.63
CA LEU A 130 -6.87 5.15 19.59
C LEU A 130 -7.90 4.23 18.94
N GLU A 131 -8.71 3.55 19.75
CA GLU A 131 -9.78 2.68 19.27
C GLU A 131 -10.82 3.45 18.44
N PHE A 132 -11.17 4.66 18.86
CA PHE A 132 -12.08 5.51 18.09
C PHE A 132 -11.49 5.90 16.74
N MET A 133 -10.23 6.35 16.72
CA MET A 133 -9.54 6.71 15.48
C MET A 133 -9.38 5.49 14.55
N GLY A 134 -9.07 4.32 15.09
CA GLY A 134 -8.97 3.08 14.31
C GLY A 134 -10.30 2.70 13.65
N LYS A 135 -11.40 2.80 14.36
CA LYS A 135 -12.75 2.58 13.79
C LYS A 135 -13.10 3.58 12.70
N MET A 136 -12.73 4.85 12.90
CA MET A 136 -12.89 5.86 11.84
C MET A 136 -12.04 5.50 10.62
N ALA A 137 -10.79 5.08 10.82
CA ALA A 137 -9.90 4.66 9.74
C ALA A 137 -10.50 3.51 8.92
N ARG A 138 -11.01 2.49 9.59
CA ARG A 138 -11.67 1.36 8.93
C ARG A 138 -12.90 1.80 8.14
N GLN A 139 -13.77 2.61 8.74
CA GLN A 139 -14.99 3.07 8.08
C GLN A 139 -14.66 3.91 6.84
N TRP A 140 -13.67 4.79 6.95
CA TRP A 140 -13.21 5.63 5.84
C TRP A 140 -12.74 4.77 4.62
N VAL A 141 -12.00 3.68 4.86
CA VAL A 141 -11.61 2.77 3.78
C VAL A 141 -12.81 2.04 3.19
N ILE A 142 -13.74 1.57 4.02
CA ILE A 142 -14.95 0.88 3.54
C ILE A 142 -15.78 1.81 2.66
N ASP A 143 -15.99 3.04 3.09
CA ASP A 143 -16.84 4.01 2.40
C ASP A 143 -16.22 4.56 1.11
N GLY A 144 -14.88 4.62 1.04
CA GLY A 144 -14.17 5.20 -0.11
C GLY A 144 -13.53 4.18 -1.07
N PHE A 145 -13.11 3.02 -0.56
CA PHE A 145 -12.22 2.11 -1.28
C PHE A 145 -12.68 0.65 -1.31
N SER A 146 -13.88 0.35 -0.83
CA SER A 146 -14.42 -1.01 -0.97
C SER A 146 -14.61 -1.38 -2.45
N VAL A 147 -14.59 -2.67 -2.74
CA VAL A 147 -14.78 -3.18 -4.09
C VAL A 147 -16.13 -2.73 -4.67
N GLU A 148 -17.16 -2.66 -3.82
CA GLU A 148 -18.50 -2.21 -4.19
C GLU A 148 -18.50 -0.73 -4.61
N VAL A 149 -17.82 0.13 -3.84
CA VAL A 149 -17.74 1.59 -4.12
C VAL A 149 -16.92 1.83 -5.38
N ILE A 150 -15.71 1.29 -5.45
CA ILE A 150 -14.83 1.47 -6.60
C ILE A 150 -15.43 0.83 -7.86
N GLY A 151 -16.02 -0.37 -7.72
CA GLY A 151 -16.72 -1.05 -8.82
C GLY A 151 -17.84 -0.20 -9.40
N LYS A 152 -18.64 0.42 -8.54
CA LYS A 152 -19.72 1.32 -8.98
C LYS A 152 -19.21 2.58 -9.69
N ILE A 153 -18.12 3.17 -9.20
CA ILE A 153 -17.48 4.32 -9.86
C ILE A 153 -17.01 3.95 -11.27
N PHE A 154 -16.38 2.77 -11.42
CA PHE A 154 -15.94 2.29 -12.74
C PHE A 154 -17.11 2.00 -13.66
N GLU A 155 -18.15 1.33 -13.16
CA GLU A 155 -19.37 1.04 -13.93
C GLU A 155 -19.98 2.35 -14.45
N ASP A 156 -20.22 3.31 -13.56
CA ASP A 156 -20.79 4.60 -13.92
C ASP A 156 -19.92 5.38 -14.92
N TYR A 157 -18.59 5.30 -14.77
CA TYR A 157 -17.67 5.92 -15.71
C TYR A 157 -17.73 5.29 -17.10
N ILE A 158 -17.76 3.97 -17.18
CA ILE A 158 -17.83 3.23 -18.45
C ILE A 158 -19.17 3.47 -19.15
N ASP A 159 -20.27 3.41 -18.39
CA ASP A 159 -21.61 3.55 -18.92
C ASP A 159 -21.88 4.97 -19.44
N ASN A 160 -21.24 5.98 -18.87
CA ASN A 160 -21.37 7.38 -19.26
C ASN A 160 -20.26 7.87 -20.18
N ALA A 161 -19.26 7.04 -20.49
CA ALA A 161 -18.19 7.43 -21.40
C ALA A 161 -18.73 7.68 -22.79
N ALA A 162 -18.48 8.88 -23.33
CA ALA A 162 -18.82 9.18 -24.71
C ALA A 162 -18.00 8.27 -25.65
N PHE A 163 -18.66 7.60 -26.57
CA PHE A 163 -17.94 6.95 -27.66
C PHE A 163 -17.18 8.03 -28.44
N SER A 164 -15.86 7.90 -28.53
CA SER A 164 -15.12 8.77 -29.42
C SER A 164 -15.43 8.35 -30.86
N GLU A 165 -16.06 9.24 -31.62
CA GLU A 165 -16.12 9.12 -33.09
C GLU A 165 -14.71 9.42 -33.66
N TYR A 166 -13.77 8.53 -33.35
CA TYR A 166 -12.45 8.62 -33.94
C TYR A 166 -12.49 7.91 -35.29
N ASP A 167 -12.83 8.64 -36.35
CA ASP A 167 -12.50 8.23 -37.70
C ASP A 167 -10.98 8.28 -37.86
N PHE A 168 -10.37 7.12 -37.68
CA PHE A 168 -8.96 6.96 -37.96
C PHE A 168 -8.80 6.90 -39.50
N GLU A 169 -8.88 8.02 -40.19
CA GLU A 169 -8.38 8.17 -41.55
C GLU A 169 -6.84 8.28 -41.54
N GLY A 170 -6.20 7.31 -40.95
CA GLY A 170 -4.78 7.11 -41.00
C GLY A 170 -4.49 5.84 -41.80
N GLU A 171 -3.51 5.92 -42.70
CA GLU A 171 -2.96 4.72 -43.33
C GLU A 171 -2.81 3.64 -42.27
N LYS A 172 -3.46 2.49 -42.50
CA LYS A 172 -3.19 1.28 -41.73
C LYS A 172 -1.74 0.92 -41.94
N THR A 173 -0.85 1.56 -41.23
CA THR A 173 0.48 1.01 -41.03
C THR A 173 0.23 -0.29 -40.29
N GLU A 174 0.32 -1.41 -41.01
CA GLU A 174 0.48 -2.71 -40.38
C GLU A 174 1.77 -2.66 -39.58
N GLN A 175 1.73 -2.02 -38.42
CA GLN A 175 2.70 -2.31 -37.40
C GLN A 175 2.46 -3.76 -37.03
N LYS A 176 3.24 -4.65 -37.62
CA LYS A 176 3.43 -6.00 -37.08
C LYS A 176 3.95 -5.81 -35.65
N ARG A 177 3.03 -5.64 -34.74
CA ARG A 177 3.36 -5.73 -33.32
C ARG A 177 3.77 -7.17 -33.11
N ASN A 178 5.06 -7.40 -32.93
CA ASN A 178 5.58 -8.69 -32.45
C ASN A 178 5.19 -8.87 -30.97
N TYR A 179 3.88 -8.89 -30.72
CA TYR A 179 3.39 -9.47 -29.49
C TYR A 179 3.31 -10.97 -29.70
N PRO A 180 3.75 -11.79 -28.74
CA PRO A 180 3.42 -13.20 -28.79
C PRO A 180 1.90 -13.32 -28.95
N ASP A 181 1.46 -14.17 -29.85
CA ASP A 181 0.05 -14.38 -30.09
C ASP A 181 -0.64 -14.71 -28.77
N VAL A 182 -1.52 -13.84 -28.33
CA VAL A 182 -2.37 -14.10 -27.17
C VAL A 182 -3.51 -14.96 -27.68
N PHE A 183 -3.40 -16.25 -27.52
CA PHE A 183 -4.50 -17.17 -27.77
C PHE A 183 -5.50 -17.04 -26.62
N ILE A 184 -6.65 -16.48 -26.90
CA ILE A 184 -7.81 -16.61 -26.04
C ILE A 184 -8.48 -17.92 -26.42
N GLU A 185 -8.13 -19.01 -25.75
CA GLU A 185 -8.94 -20.22 -25.82
C GLU A 185 -10.25 -19.95 -25.10
N ASN A 186 -11.33 -19.95 -25.88
CA ASN A 186 -12.67 -19.90 -25.35
C ASN A 186 -12.96 -21.28 -24.73
N ILE A 187 -12.72 -21.43 -23.46
CA ILE A 187 -13.14 -22.62 -22.72
C ILE A 187 -14.64 -22.47 -22.54
N ALA A 188 -15.38 -23.16 -23.43
CA ALA A 188 -16.79 -23.34 -23.25
C ALA A 188 -16.97 -24.30 -22.07
N ASP A 189 -17.10 -23.77 -20.92
CA ASP A 189 -17.91 -24.14 -19.78
C ASP A 189 -17.40 -23.46 -18.52
N ASP A 190 -18.29 -22.69 -17.94
CA ASP A 190 -18.23 -22.15 -16.58
C ASP A 190 -17.01 -21.33 -16.13
N SER A 191 -17.06 -20.05 -16.48
CA SER A 191 -16.68 -18.92 -15.60
C SER A 191 -15.25 -18.76 -15.11
N GLU A 192 -14.24 -19.44 -15.61
CA GLU A 192 -12.84 -19.09 -15.28
C GLU A 192 -12.04 -18.68 -16.53
N TRP A 193 -11.74 -17.40 -16.62
CA TRP A 193 -10.79 -16.87 -17.59
C TRP A 193 -9.36 -17.15 -17.12
N VAL A 194 -8.67 -18.08 -17.73
CA VAL A 194 -7.24 -18.32 -17.50
C VAL A 194 -6.44 -17.60 -18.56
N LEU A 195 -5.73 -16.57 -18.16
CA LEU A 195 -4.78 -15.87 -19.01
C LEU A 195 -3.42 -16.61 -18.94
N THR A 196 -3.10 -17.40 -19.94
CA THR A 196 -1.79 -18.07 -20.01
C THR A 196 -0.86 -17.26 -20.91
N LEU A 197 0.14 -16.60 -20.30
CA LEU A 197 1.22 -15.97 -21.04
C LEU A 197 2.29 -17.02 -21.33
N TYR A 198 2.47 -17.35 -22.61
CA TYR A 198 3.60 -18.16 -23.06
C TYR A 198 4.80 -17.25 -23.38
N LYS A 199 5.97 -17.68 -22.90
CA LYS A 199 7.26 -17.04 -23.19
C LYS A 199 7.74 -17.37 -24.61
#